data_a4730cb26d28443294292d2b2b7f4306
#
_entry.id   a4730cb26d28443294292d2b2b7f4306
#
_cell.length_a   1.000
_cell.length_b   1.000
_cell.length_c   1.000
_cell.angle_alpha   90.00
_cell.angle_beta   90.00
_cell.angle_gamma   90.00
#
_symmetry.space_group_name_H-M   'P 1'
#
loop_
_entity.id
_entity.type
_entity.pdbx_description
1 polymer ?
#
loop_
_entity_poly.entity_id
_entity_poly.type
_entity_poly.pdbx_seq_one_letter_code
_entity_poly.pdbx_strand_id
1 'polypeptide(L)'
;MESTLTRRGLNGNQLKLIAITAMTIDHLVWTLWPGYSHNPAAIACHIMGRLTAPIMWFFIVEGYHYTHDVNKYTLRLFILALVSHFAYNFCFGISFVPLKDGVFNQTSVAWSLAWGLVLLRINDSKRLPHWLKAVIVFAVCAITFPSDWSCVAAVAILFMGSARGNFKQQMIWMMIWSATYAAVYFIFLDKIYGIIQLFTCLTTVSYTHLRAHETRHDL
;
A
#
# COMPACT_ATOMS: atom_id res chain seq x y z
N MET A 1 -24.07 7.99 38.11
CA MET A 1 -23.74 6.70 37.46
C MET A 1 -23.64 6.97 35.97
N GLU A 2 -22.49 7.50 35.58
CA GLU A 2 -22.21 7.86 34.19
C GLU A 2 -21.75 6.62 33.43
N SER A 3 -22.57 6.15 32.49
CA SER A 3 -22.20 5.08 31.56
C SER A 3 -21.14 5.61 30.61
N THR A 4 -19.87 5.33 30.88
CA THR A 4 -18.78 5.50 29.94
C THR A 4 -19.02 4.56 28.75
N LEU A 5 -19.69 5.08 27.73
CA LEU A 5 -19.71 4.45 26.40
C LEU A 5 -18.28 4.42 25.88
N THR A 6 -17.57 3.35 26.15
CA THR A 6 -16.30 3.04 25.48
C THR A 6 -16.61 2.83 24.00
N ARG A 7 -16.41 3.86 23.20
CA ARG A 7 -16.43 3.71 21.74
C ARG A 7 -15.27 2.78 21.36
N ARG A 8 -15.58 1.52 21.15
CA ARG A 8 -14.64 0.52 20.63
C ARG A 8 -14.30 0.90 19.19
N GLY A 9 -13.08 1.38 18.94
CA GLY A 9 -12.53 1.52 17.60
C GLY A 9 -12.35 0.14 16.93
N LEU A 10 -12.09 0.15 15.61
CA LEU A 10 -11.77 -1.08 14.88
C LEU A 10 -10.39 -1.59 15.32
N ASN A 11 -10.28 -2.89 15.59
CA ASN A 11 -8.99 -3.49 15.89
C ASN A 11 -8.18 -3.77 14.60
N GLY A 12 -6.87 -4.00 14.74
CA GLY A 12 -5.98 -4.21 13.59
C GLY A 12 -6.38 -5.38 12.68
N ASN A 13 -6.99 -6.44 13.21
CA ASN A 13 -7.49 -7.56 12.41
C ASN A 13 -8.73 -7.19 11.61
N GLN A 14 -9.63 -6.39 12.17
CA GLN A 14 -10.79 -5.88 11.45
C GLN A 14 -10.37 -4.96 10.29
N LEU A 15 -9.37 -4.08 10.52
CA LEU A 15 -8.83 -3.23 9.47
C LEU A 15 -8.18 -4.03 8.34
N LYS A 16 -7.43 -5.09 8.66
CA LYS A 16 -6.87 -6.01 7.66
C LYS A 16 -7.96 -6.69 6.85
N LEU A 17 -9.02 -7.16 7.52
CA LEU A 17 -10.14 -7.80 6.84
C LEU A 17 -10.86 -6.82 5.89
N ILE A 18 -11.10 -5.59 6.33
CA ILE A 18 -11.67 -4.52 5.49
C ILE A 18 -10.78 -4.27 4.27
N ALA A 19 -9.47 -4.13 4.45
CA ALA A 19 -8.53 -3.89 3.37
C ALA A 19 -8.52 -5.06 2.36
N ILE A 20 -8.49 -6.31 2.84
CA ILE A 20 -8.51 -7.50 1.97
C ILE A 20 -9.84 -7.59 1.20
N THR A 21 -10.96 -7.35 1.86
CA THR A 21 -12.28 -7.35 1.21
C THR A 21 -12.38 -6.27 0.13
N ALA A 22 -11.95 -5.04 0.45
CA ALA A 22 -11.93 -3.93 -0.50
C ALA A 22 -11.03 -4.23 -1.72
N MET A 23 -9.84 -4.82 -1.48
CA MET A 23 -8.93 -5.26 -2.54
C MET A 23 -9.58 -6.34 -3.43
N THR A 24 -10.23 -7.33 -2.80
CA THR A 24 -10.89 -8.41 -3.55
C THR A 24 -11.99 -7.87 -4.45
N ILE A 25 -12.83 -6.96 -3.95
CA ILE A 25 -13.87 -6.31 -4.74
C ILE A 25 -13.24 -5.53 -5.91
N ASP A 26 -12.21 -4.74 -5.67
CA ASP A 26 -11.52 -3.97 -6.71
C ASP A 26 -10.99 -4.87 -7.83
N HIS A 27 -10.32 -5.95 -7.49
CA HIS A 27 -9.74 -6.88 -8.47
C HIS A 27 -10.81 -7.68 -9.24
N LEU A 28 -11.90 -8.09 -8.57
CA LEU A 28 -13.04 -8.70 -9.25
C LEU A 28 -13.66 -7.77 -10.28
N VAL A 29 -13.77 -6.49 -9.95
CA VAL A 29 -14.32 -5.48 -10.88
C VAL A 29 -13.40 -5.30 -12.07
N TRP A 30 -12.08 -5.23 -11.88
CA TRP A 30 -11.12 -5.19 -12.99
C TRP A 30 -11.23 -6.42 -13.92
N THR A 31 -11.57 -7.58 -13.38
CA THR A 31 -11.78 -8.82 -14.16
C THR A 31 -13.12 -8.81 -14.92
N LEU A 32 -14.19 -8.30 -14.28
CA LEU A 32 -15.54 -8.26 -14.86
C LEU A 32 -15.71 -7.13 -15.88
N TRP A 33 -15.06 -5.99 -15.66
CA TRP A 33 -15.05 -4.80 -16.52
C TRP A 33 -13.61 -4.41 -16.83
N PRO A 34 -12.94 -5.14 -17.73
CA PRO A 34 -11.53 -4.89 -18.04
C PRO A 34 -11.33 -3.51 -18.67
N GLY A 35 -10.18 -2.90 -18.38
CA GLY A 35 -9.83 -1.57 -18.82
C GLY A 35 -10.45 -0.46 -17.96
N TYR A 36 -10.32 0.78 -18.40
CA TYR A 36 -10.82 1.97 -17.68
C TYR A 36 -12.32 2.16 -17.95
N SER A 37 -13.13 1.26 -17.40
CA SER A 37 -14.60 1.30 -17.57
C SER A 37 -15.22 2.48 -16.83
N HIS A 38 -16.02 3.28 -17.52
CA HIS A 38 -16.78 4.40 -16.93
C HIS A 38 -18.15 3.99 -16.39
N ASN A 39 -18.38 2.69 -16.20
CA ASN A 39 -19.61 2.20 -15.56
C ASN A 39 -19.68 2.70 -14.10
N PRO A 40 -20.77 3.38 -13.66
CA PRO A 40 -20.88 3.92 -12.31
C PRO A 40 -20.71 2.87 -11.20
N ALA A 41 -21.20 1.64 -11.43
CA ALA A 41 -21.02 0.55 -10.46
C ALA A 41 -19.54 0.13 -10.33
N ALA A 42 -18.82 0.03 -11.46
CA ALA A 42 -17.38 -0.24 -11.45
C ALA A 42 -16.61 0.86 -10.73
N ILE A 43 -16.91 2.14 -11.04
CA ILE A 43 -16.30 3.30 -10.39
C ILE A 43 -16.52 3.27 -8.86
N ALA A 44 -17.75 3.00 -8.40
CA ALA A 44 -18.05 2.92 -6.97
C ALA A 44 -17.21 1.82 -6.27
N CYS A 45 -17.08 0.65 -6.89
CA CYS A 45 -16.25 -0.43 -6.36
C CYS A 45 -14.76 -0.08 -6.36
N HIS A 46 -14.26 0.59 -7.41
CA HIS A 46 -12.88 1.06 -7.45
C HIS A 46 -12.59 2.11 -6.37
N ILE A 47 -13.54 2.99 -6.06
CA ILE A 47 -13.40 3.94 -4.93
C ILE A 47 -13.26 3.18 -3.61
N MET A 48 -14.07 2.13 -3.38
CA MET A 48 -13.91 1.29 -2.18
C MET A 48 -12.55 0.61 -2.13
N GLY A 49 -12.04 0.13 -3.27
CA GLY A 49 -10.72 -0.48 -3.37
C GLY A 49 -9.57 0.43 -2.93
N ARG A 50 -9.73 1.76 -3.04
CA ARG A 50 -8.69 2.74 -2.65
C ARG A 50 -8.40 2.75 -1.14
N LEU A 51 -9.26 2.16 -0.32
CA LEU A 51 -8.99 1.97 1.11
C LEU A 51 -7.79 1.05 1.39
N THR A 52 -7.51 0.13 0.50
CA THR A 52 -6.55 -0.96 0.71
C THR A 52 -5.11 -0.48 0.87
N ALA A 53 -4.63 0.36 -0.06
CA ALA A 53 -3.21 0.70 -0.13
C ALA A 53 -2.68 1.43 1.11
N PRO A 54 -3.31 2.52 1.59
CA PRO A 54 -2.84 3.21 2.80
C PRO A 54 -2.85 2.32 4.04
N ILE A 55 -3.88 1.49 4.19
CA ILE A 55 -4.00 0.55 5.30
C ILE A 55 -2.85 -0.45 5.26
N MET A 56 -2.54 -1.01 4.08
CA MET A 56 -1.44 -1.97 3.93
C MET A 56 -0.07 -1.33 4.15
N TRP A 57 0.18 -0.12 3.63
CA TRP A 57 1.44 0.59 3.89
C TRP A 57 1.68 0.78 5.38
N PHE A 58 0.63 1.20 6.10
CA PHE A 58 0.71 1.36 7.53
C PHE A 58 1.02 0.04 8.24
N PHE A 59 0.33 -1.05 7.88
CA PHE A 59 0.61 -2.35 8.49
C PHE A 59 2.00 -2.90 8.21
N ILE A 60 2.60 -2.57 7.07
CA ILE A 60 4.00 -2.93 6.80
C ILE A 60 4.93 -2.16 7.75
N VAL A 61 4.71 -0.86 7.93
CA VAL A 61 5.50 -0.02 8.84
C VAL A 61 5.39 -0.52 10.29
N GLU A 62 4.18 -0.71 10.79
CA GLU A 62 3.97 -1.19 12.16
C GLU A 62 4.47 -2.65 12.31
N GLY A 63 4.20 -3.51 11.34
CA GLY A 63 4.68 -4.88 11.33
C GLY A 63 6.21 -4.98 11.39
N TYR A 64 6.94 -4.09 10.73
CA TYR A 64 8.39 -4.01 10.81
C TYR A 64 8.89 -3.75 12.24
N HIS A 65 8.24 -2.86 12.96
CA HIS A 65 8.66 -2.47 14.30
C HIS A 65 8.18 -3.44 15.40
N TYR A 66 7.03 -4.10 15.21
CA TYR A 66 6.50 -5.03 16.21
C TYR A 66 6.95 -6.49 16.00
N THR A 67 7.54 -6.82 14.84
CA THR A 67 7.96 -8.20 14.60
C THR A 67 9.23 -8.53 15.39
N HIS A 68 9.24 -9.70 16.01
CA HIS A 68 10.42 -10.23 16.70
C HIS A 68 11.53 -10.63 15.70
N ASP A 69 11.16 -11.09 14.50
CA ASP A 69 12.10 -11.57 13.47
C ASP A 69 11.79 -10.93 12.11
N VAL A 70 12.50 -9.86 11.82
CA VAL A 70 12.36 -9.11 10.56
C VAL A 70 12.74 -9.98 9.35
N ASN A 71 13.67 -10.93 9.49
CA ASN A 71 14.07 -11.79 8.37
C ASN A 71 12.92 -12.72 7.99
N LYS A 72 12.28 -13.36 8.97
CA LYS A 72 11.10 -14.20 8.72
C LYS A 72 9.93 -13.38 8.17
N TYR A 73 9.73 -12.16 8.66
CA TYR A 73 8.70 -11.27 8.14
C TYR A 73 8.96 -10.92 6.67
N THR A 74 10.19 -10.51 6.34
CA THR A 74 10.61 -10.22 4.97
C THR A 74 10.41 -11.43 4.06
N LEU A 75 10.86 -12.62 4.49
CA LEU A 75 10.69 -13.86 3.71
C LEU A 75 9.22 -14.17 3.44
N ARG A 76 8.35 -14.06 4.44
CA ARG A 76 6.90 -14.28 4.28
C ARG A 76 6.28 -13.31 3.27
N LEU A 77 6.72 -12.04 3.27
CA LEU A 77 6.24 -11.06 2.29
C LEU A 77 6.72 -11.38 0.87
N PHE A 78 7.96 -11.83 0.69
CA PHE A 78 8.44 -12.24 -0.62
C PHE A 78 7.76 -13.52 -1.12
N ILE A 79 7.49 -14.49 -0.24
CA ILE A 79 6.70 -15.68 -0.59
C ILE A 79 5.28 -15.25 -1.01
N LEU A 80 4.65 -14.36 -0.25
CA LEU A 80 3.34 -13.80 -0.60
C LEU A 80 3.39 -13.07 -1.94
N ALA A 81 4.42 -12.25 -2.18
CA ALA A 81 4.60 -11.54 -3.43
C ALA A 81 4.74 -12.50 -4.63
N LEU A 82 5.49 -13.59 -4.46
CA LEU A 82 5.67 -14.62 -5.48
C LEU A 82 4.33 -15.32 -5.81
N VAL A 83 3.61 -15.77 -4.80
CA VAL A 83 2.29 -16.41 -4.99
C VAL A 83 1.30 -15.43 -5.63
N SER A 84 1.29 -14.19 -5.13
CA SER A 84 0.43 -13.13 -5.66
C SER A 84 0.77 -12.73 -7.10
N HIS A 85 2.02 -12.84 -7.52
CA HIS A 85 2.42 -12.59 -8.91
C HIS A 85 1.69 -13.55 -9.87
N PHE A 86 1.73 -14.85 -9.58
CA PHE A 86 1.04 -15.83 -10.43
C PHE A 86 -0.47 -15.66 -10.41
N ALA A 87 -1.06 -15.44 -9.24
CA ALA A 87 -2.49 -15.21 -9.11
C ALA A 87 -2.95 -13.94 -9.85
N TYR A 88 -2.22 -12.85 -9.70
CA TYR A 88 -2.47 -11.58 -10.37
C TYR A 88 -2.40 -11.73 -11.88
N ASN A 89 -1.31 -12.29 -12.40
CA ASN A 89 -1.10 -12.42 -13.83
C ASN A 89 -2.11 -13.38 -14.47
N PHE A 90 -2.50 -14.43 -13.76
CA PHE A 90 -3.57 -15.32 -14.20
C PHE A 90 -4.93 -14.60 -14.30
N CYS A 91 -5.30 -13.83 -13.27
CA CYS A 91 -6.56 -13.09 -13.25
C CYS A 91 -6.67 -12.03 -14.35
N PHE A 92 -5.58 -11.36 -14.65
CA PHE A 92 -5.54 -10.27 -15.65
C PHE A 92 -5.12 -10.73 -17.05
N GLY A 93 -4.87 -12.03 -17.25
CA GLY A 93 -4.42 -12.56 -18.54
C GLY A 93 -3.06 -12.04 -19.00
N ILE A 94 -2.19 -11.67 -18.06
CA ILE A 94 -0.86 -11.14 -18.29
C ILE A 94 0.15 -12.29 -18.24
N SER A 95 1.22 -12.18 -19.04
CA SER A 95 2.30 -13.17 -19.04
C SER A 95 2.95 -13.31 -17.66
N PHE A 96 3.28 -14.55 -17.26
CA PHE A 96 4.08 -14.81 -16.06
C PHE A 96 5.54 -14.36 -16.19
N VAL A 97 5.99 -14.07 -17.41
CA VAL A 97 7.33 -13.53 -17.64
C VAL A 97 7.29 -12.02 -17.44
N PRO A 98 8.06 -11.49 -16.49
CA PRO A 98 8.07 -10.05 -16.22
C PRO A 98 8.39 -9.23 -17.46
N LEU A 99 7.73 -8.08 -17.62
CA LEU A 99 7.95 -7.09 -18.69
C LEU A 99 7.63 -7.56 -20.12
N LYS A 100 7.05 -8.77 -20.31
CA LYS A 100 6.69 -9.27 -21.63
C LYS A 100 5.53 -8.48 -22.26
N ASP A 101 4.53 -8.14 -21.46
CA ASP A 101 3.29 -7.48 -21.92
C ASP A 101 3.30 -5.97 -21.66
N GLY A 102 4.41 -5.43 -21.16
CA GLY A 102 4.57 -4.00 -20.88
C GLY A 102 5.41 -3.71 -19.65
N VAL A 103 5.42 -2.44 -19.21
CA VAL A 103 6.22 -1.99 -18.07
C VAL A 103 5.37 -1.62 -16.86
N PHE A 104 4.05 -1.48 -17.02
CA PHE A 104 3.14 -1.12 -15.91
C PHE A 104 2.27 -2.32 -15.54
N ASN A 105 1.94 -2.45 -14.26
CA ASN A 105 0.99 -3.43 -13.72
C ASN A 105 1.29 -4.89 -14.15
N GLN A 106 2.57 -5.26 -14.15
CA GLN A 106 3.03 -6.60 -14.54
C GLN A 106 3.10 -7.59 -13.37
N THR A 107 2.90 -7.10 -12.14
CA THR A 107 2.85 -7.92 -10.93
C THR A 107 2.05 -7.25 -9.84
N SER A 108 1.65 -8.02 -8.84
CA SER A 108 0.83 -7.54 -7.72
C SER A 108 1.57 -6.51 -6.85
N VAL A 109 0.80 -5.72 -6.10
CA VAL A 109 1.30 -4.75 -5.12
C VAL A 109 2.15 -5.40 -4.02
N ALA A 110 1.97 -6.70 -3.73
CA ALA A 110 2.73 -7.41 -2.72
C ALA A 110 4.24 -7.35 -2.97
N TRP A 111 4.67 -7.26 -4.23
CA TRP A 111 6.05 -7.06 -4.62
C TRP A 111 6.61 -5.72 -4.11
N SER A 112 5.91 -4.62 -4.34
CA SER A 112 6.30 -3.30 -3.82
C SER A 112 6.26 -3.23 -2.30
N LEU A 113 5.30 -3.90 -1.65
CA LEU A 113 5.23 -3.97 -0.20
C LEU A 113 6.43 -4.69 0.41
N ALA A 114 6.86 -5.82 -0.19
CA ALA A 114 8.03 -6.57 0.26
C ALA A 114 9.32 -5.74 0.13
N TRP A 115 9.51 -5.02 -0.98
CA TRP A 115 10.63 -4.12 -1.16
C TRP A 115 10.56 -2.88 -0.28
N GLY A 116 9.38 -2.37 0.02
CA GLY A 116 9.18 -1.29 1.00
C GLY A 116 9.71 -1.69 2.38
N LEU A 117 9.47 -2.93 2.81
CA LEU A 117 10.04 -3.45 4.05
C LEU A 117 11.58 -3.53 4.00
N VAL A 118 12.16 -3.92 2.85
CA VAL A 118 13.62 -3.91 2.66
C VAL A 118 14.18 -2.49 2.77
N LEU A 119 13.50 -1.49 2.19
CA LEU A 119 13.90 -0.08 2.29
C LEU A 119 13.91 0.42 3.74
N LEU A 120 12.95 0.02 4.58
CA LEU A 120 12.96 0.35 6.01
C LEU A 120 14.22 -0.19 6.70
N ARG A 121 14.56 -1.46 6.45
CA ARG A 121 15.79 -2.07 7.01
C ARG A 121 17.06 -1.36 6.57
N ILE A 122 17.13 -0.96 5.31
CA ILE A 122 18.28 -0.23 4.75
C ILE A 122 18.36 1.16 5.37
N ASN A 123 17.23 1.84 5.53
CA ASN A 123 17.18 3.16 6.14
C ASN A 123 17.69 3.14 7.59
N ASP A 124 17.29 2.14 8.36
CA ASP A 124 17.70 1.99 9.76
C ASP A 124 19.14 1.52 9.94
N SER A 125 19.78 1.02 8.88
CA SER A 125 21.17 0.56 8.94
C SER A 125 22.12 1.72 9.19
N LYS A 126 22.87 1.67 10.29
CA LYS A 126 23.94 2.63 10.62
C LYS A 126 25.24 2.38 9.84
N ARG A 127 25.36 1.21 9.18
CA ARG A 127 26.59 0.80 8.47
C ARG A 127 26.68 1.36 7.06
N LEU A 128 25.53 1.75 6.46
CA LEU A 128 25.47 2.19 5.08
C LEU A 128 25.55 3.73 5.01
N PRO A 129 26.44 4.29 4.18
CA PRO A 129 26.50 5.72 3.95
C PRO A 129 25.25 6.22 3.20
N HIS A 130 24.90 7.49 3.38
CA HIS A 130 23.67 8.07 2.83
C HIS A 130 23.58 7.96 1.30
N TRP A 131 24.71 8.17 0.59
CA TRP A 131 24.73 8.05 -0.86
C TRP A 131 24.38 6.64 -1.34
N LEU A 132 24.86 5.60 -0.64
CA LEU A 132 24.56 4.20 -1.00
C LEU A 132 23.08 3.86 -0.71
N LYS A 133 22.52 4.40 0.39
CA LYS A 133 21.07 4.27 0.64
C LYS A 133 20.27 4.89 -0.49
N ALA A 134 20.65 6.06 -0.99
CA ALA A 134 19.98 6.72 -2.11
C ALA A 134 20.05 5.87 -3.39
N VAL A 135 21.22 5.30 -3.71
CA VAL A 135 21.38 4.38 -4.86
C VAL A 135 20.47 3.16 -4.72
N ILE A 136 20.39 2.57 -3.53
CA ILE A 136 19.51 1.41 -3.29
C ILE A 136 18.04 1.79 -3.42
N VAL A 137 17.62 2.95 -2.91
CA VAL A 137 16.25 3.44 -3.10
C VAL A 137 15.92 3.55 -4.59
N PHE A 138 16.82 4.14 -5.38
CA PHE A 138 16.64 4.26 -6.83
C PHE A 138 16.56 2.89 -7.52
N ALA A 139 17.42 1.94 -7.15
CA ALA A 139 17.38 0.58 -7.67
C ALA A 139 16.06 -0.13 -7.32
N VAL A 140 15.59 0.01 -6.08
CA VAL A 140 14.31 -0.54 -5.65
C VAL A 140 13.15 0.12 -6.39
N CYS A 141 13.19 1.42 -6.65
CA CYS A 141 12.19 2.08 -7.48
C CYS A 141 12.13 1.46 -8.89
N ALA A 142 13.27 1.19 -9.52
CA ALA A 142 13.32 0.54 -10.82
C ALA A 142 12.75 -0.90 -10.79
N ILE A 143 13.10 -1.69 -9.75
CA ILE A 143 12.63 -3.08 -9.58
C ILE A 143 11.13 -3.14 -9.28
N THR A 144 10.59 -2.18 -8.56
CA THR A 144 9.18 -2.15 -8.15
C THR A 144 8.30 -1.40 -9.14
N PHE A 145 8.87 -0.69 -10.10
CA PHE A 145 8.13 0.08 -11.10
C PHE A 145 7.07 -0.74 -11.85
N PRO A 146 7.31 -2.01 -12.23
CA PRO A 146 6.31 -2.82 -12.93
C PRO A 146 5.17 -3.34 -12.06
N SER A 147 5.19 -3.12 -10.75
CA SER A 147 4.12 -3.63 -9.89
C SER A 147 2.89 -2.71 -9.89
N ASP A 148 1.76 -3.28 -9.50
CA ASP A 148 0.59 -2.49 -9.12
C ASP A 148 0.98 -1.52 -7.99
N TRP A 149 0.57 -0.25 -8.06
CA TRP A 149 1.07 0.87 -7.26
C TRP A 149 2.54 1.26 -7.50
N SER A 150 3.20 0.64 -8.47
CA SER A 150 4.56 0.98 -8.90
C SER A 150 5.55 1.10 -7.72
N CYS A 151 6.57 1.92 -7.85
CA CYS A 151 7.51 2.22 -6.77
C CYS A 151 6.90 3.10 -5.66
N VAL A 152 5.73 3.71 -5.91
CA VAL A 152 5.07 4.61 -4.95
C VAL A 152 4.78 3.90 -3.63
N ALA A 153 4.32 2.65 -3.66
CA ALA A 153 4.05 1.89 -2.43
C ALA A 153 5.32 1.65 -1.60
N ALA A 154 6.44 1.29 -2.24
CA ALA A 154 7.70 1.04 -1.54
C ALA A 154 8.26 2.32 -0.90
N VAL A 155 8.20 3.44 -1.62
CA VAL A 155 8.68 4.74 -1.14
C VAL A 155 7.76 5.32 -0.07
N ALA A 156 6.43 5.17 -0.22
CA ALA A 156 5.47 5.56 0.82
C ALA A 156 5.76 4.87 2.15
N ILE A 157 6.02 3.56 2.13
CA ILE A 157 6.40 2.79 3.32
C ILE A 157 7.69 3.34 3.94
N LEU A 158 8.71 3.64 3.13
CA LEU A 158 9.98 4.22 3.60
C LEU A 158 9.75 5.54 4.34
N PHE A 159 9.03 6.49 3.74
CA PHE A 159 8.79 7.80 4.35
C PHE A 159 7.88 7.74 5.57
N MET A 160 6.84 6.90 5.54
CA MET A 160 5.98 6.68 6.70
C MET A 160 6.75 6.04 7.86
N GLY A 161 7.63 5.07 7.57
CA GLY A 161 8.45 4.43 8.58
C GLY A 161 9.49 5.39 9.18
N SER A 162 10.12 6.24 8.37
CA SER A 162 11.05 7.27 8.83
C SER A 162 10.37 8.32 9.73
N ALA A 163 9.07 8.52 9.57
CA ALA A 163 8.26 9.42 10.39
C ALA A 163 7.57 8.72 11.58
N ARG A 164 7.95 7.47 11.89
CA ARG A 164 7.33 6.72 12.98
C ARG A 164 7.51 7.44 14.32
N GLY A 165 6.45 7.46 15.12
CA GLY A 165 6.37 8.23 16.36
C GLY A 165 5.74 9.62 16.18
N ASN A 166 5.74 10.16 14.96
CA ASN A 166 5.03 11.38 14.62
C ASN A 166 3.87 11.05 13.68
N PHE A 167 2.72 10.74 14.26
CA PHE A 167 1.52 10.32 13.52
C PHE A 167 1.08 11.33 12.45
N LYS A 168 1.12 12.63 12.79
CA LYS A 168 0.77 13.70 11.83
C LYS A 168 1.66 13.65 10.60
N GLN A 169 2.96 13.46 10.79
CA GLN A 169 3.93 13.39 9.70
C GLN A 169 3.76 12.11 8.87
N GLN A 170 3.44 10.97 9.50
CA GLN A 170 3.10 9.74 8.78
C GLN A 170 1.89 9.94 7.86
N MET A 171 0.85 10.61 8.35
CA MET A 171 -0.34 10.92 7.53
C MET A 171 -0.03 11.88 6.39
N ILE A 172 0.80 12.88 6.62
CA ILE A 172 1.25 13.80 5.56
C ILE A 172 1.97 13.02 4.46
N TRP A 173 2.91 12.14 4.80
CA TRP A 173 3.60 11.32 3.82
C TRP A 173 2.67 10.38 3.06
N MET A 174 1.72 9.75 3.75
CA MET A 174 0.69 8.92 3.12
C MET A 174 -0.13 9.73 2.11
N MET A 175 -0.56 10.94 2.46
CA MET A 175 -1.31 11.83 1.56
C MET A 175 -0.47 12.25 0.36
N ILE A 176 0.80 12.64 0.56
CA ILE A 176 1.71 13.05 -0.53
C ILE A 176 1.86 11.92 -1.53
N TRP A 177 2.17 10.69 -1.08
CA TRP A 177 2.39 9.56 -1.99
C TRP A 177 1.10 9.08 -2.66
N SER A 178 -0.04 9.15 -1.96
CA SER A 178 -1.35 8.89 -2.57
C SER A 178 -1.69 9.91 -3.66
N ALA A 179 -1.45 11.19 -3.39
CA ALA A 179 -1.66 12.25 -4.38
C ALA A 179 -0.69 12.14 -5.58
N THR A 180 0.56 11.76 -5.33
CA THR A 180 1.54 11.49 -6.39
C THR A 180 1.05 10.37 -7.31
N TYR A 181 0.55 9.27 -6.76
CA TYR A 181 0.01 8.17 -7.54
C TYR A 181 -1.23 8.59 -8.34
N ALA A 182 -2.12 9.36 -7.73
CA ALA A 182 -3.29 9.93 -8.40
C ALA A 182 -2.87 10.84 -9.59
N ALA A 183 -1.85 11.67 -9.41
CA ALA A 183 -1.32 12.53 -10.46
C ALA A 183 -0.73 11.71 -11.63
N VAL A 184 -0.01 10.62 -11.35
CA VAL A 184 0.51 9.72 -12.38
C VAL A 184 -0.63 9.12 -13.21
N TYR A 185 -1.69 8.64 -12.56
CA TYR A 185 -2.86 8.13 -13.27
C TYR A 185 -3.54 9.21 -14.12
N PHE A 186 -3.74 10.40 -13.55
CA PHE A 186 -4.42 11.50 -14.22
C PHE A 186 -3.67 11.98 -15.48
N ILE A 187 -2.33 12.00 -15.42
CA ILE A 187 -1.49 12.54 -16.52
C ILE A 187 -1.24 11.48 -17.58
N PHE A 188 -0.96 10.22 -17.19
CA PHE A 188 -0.39 9.22 -18.09
C PHE A 188 -1.34 8.08 -18.45
N LEU A 189 -2.44 7.86 -17.71
CA LEU A 189 -3.32 6.73 -17.90
C LEU A 189 -4.76 7.18 -18.19
N ASP A 190 -5.55 7.45 -17.18
CA ASP A 190 -6.96 7.88 -17.32
C ASP A 190 -7.32 8.93 -16.29
N LYS A 191 -7.99 10.01 -16.74
CA LYS A 191 -8.31 11.16 -15.87
C LYS A 191 -9.34 10.82 -14.78
N ILE A 192 -10.35 10.01 -15.11
CA ILE A 192 -11.39 9.62 -14.16
C ILE A 192 -10.78 8.71 -13.10
N TYR A 193 -9.97 7.74 -13.52
CA TYR A 193 -9.24 6.88 -12.59
C TYR A 193 -8.20 7.64 -11.77
N GLY A 194 -7.57 8.68 -12.31
CA GLY A 194 -6.76 9.62 -11.55
C GLY A 194 -7.53 10.29 -10.41
N ILE A 195 -8.77 10.74 -10.67
CA ILE A 195 -9.65 11.30 -9.64
C ILE A 195 -10.04 10.21 -8.62
N ILE A 196 -10.35 8.99 -9.07
CA ILE A 196 -10.64 7.87 -8.18
C ILE A 196 -9.47 7.60 -7.23
N GLN A 197 -8.23 7.69 -7.70
CA GLN A 197 -7.05 7.53 -6.85
C GLN A 197 -6.96 8.56 -5.73
N LEU A 198 -7.51 9.77 -5.88
CA LEU A 198 -7.55 10.77 -4.81
C LEU A 198 -8.35 10.31 -3.58
N PHE A 199 -9.31 9.38 -3.75
CA PHE A 199 -10.02 8.79 -2.63
C PHE A 199 -9.11 7.98 -1.69
N THR A 200 -7.92 7.59 -2.15
CA THR A 200 -6.88 7.04 -1.28
C THR A 200 -6.49 8.03 -0.18
N CYS A 201 -6.50 9.33 -0.45
CA CYS A 201 -6.22 10.37 0.55
C CYS A 201 -7.30 10.44 1.65
N LEU A 202 -8.56 10.13 1.34
CA LEU A 202 -9.65 10.16 2.33
C LEU A 202 -9.52 9.07 3.39
N THR A 203 -8.87 7.95 3.08
CA THR A 203 -8.61 6.88 4.06
C THR A 203 -7.67 7.32 5.16
N THR A 204 -6.77 8.28 4.87
CA THR A 204 -5.89 8.85 5.90
C THR A 204 -6.69 9.56 6.98
N VAL A 205 -7.77 10.26 6.59
CA VAL A 205 -8.64 10.98 7.54
C VAL A 205 -9.42 9.99 8.43
N SER A 206 -9.99 8.95 7.85
CA SER A 206 -10.71 7.91 8.62
C SER A 206 -9.78 7.18 9.59
N TYR A 207 -8.52 6.97 9.20
CA TYR A 207 -7.52 6.30 10.00
C TYR A 207 -7.04 7.15 11.20
N THR A 208 -7.02 8.49 11.08
CA THR A 208 -6.68 9.38 12.20
C THR A 208 -7.65 9.22 13.37
N HIS A 209 -8.93 9.00 13.08
CA HIS A 209 -9.93 8.74 14.12
C HIS A 209 -9.79 7.38 14.79
N LEU A 210 -9.30 6.36 14.07
CA LEU A 210 -9.15 5.00 14.59
C LEU A 210 -7.97 4.87 15.55
N ARG A 211 -6.80 5.43 15.21
CA ARG A 211 -5.60 5.34 16.05
C ARG A 211 -5.64 6.22 17.29
N ALA A 212 -6.35 7.34 17.28
CA ALA A 212 -6.53 8.16 18.47
C ALA A 212 -7.17 7.37 19.64
N HIS A 213 -7.77 6.21 19.33
CA HIS A 213 -8.37 5.31 20.31
C HIS A 213 -7.48 4.11 20.70
N GLU A 214 -6.59 3.62 19.82
CA GLU A 214 -5.69 2.49 20.13
C GLU A 214 -4.55 2.88 21.09
N THR A 215 -3.97 4.07 20.97
CA THR A 215 -2.87 4.53 21.82
C THR A 215 -3.26 4.77 23.29
N ARG A 216 -4.53 4.63 23.64
CA ARG A 216 -5.03 4.83 25.01
C ARG A 216 -5.20 3.52 25.80
N HIS A 217 -5.07 2.36 25.17
CA HIS A 217 -5.33 1.05 25.80
C HIS A 217 -4.16 0.09 25.82
N ASP A 218 -3.04 0.39 25.15
CA ASP A 218 -1.85 -0.48 25.08
C ASP A 218 -0.64 0.13 25.80
N LEU A 219 -0.85 1.05 26.71
CA LEU A 219 0.07 1.54 27.74
C LEU A 219 -0.50 1.14 29.12
#